data_8d1a0f94aa7aad2922027fafd5c3eb72
#
_entry.id   8d1a0f94aa7aad2922027fafd5c3eb72
#
_cell.length_a   1.000
_cell.length_b   1.000
_cell.length_c   1.000
_cell.angle_alpha   90.00
_cell.angle_beta   90.00
_cell.angle_gamma   90.00
#
_symmetry.space_group_name_H-M   'P 1'
#
loop_
_entity.id
_entity.type
_entity.pdbx_description
1 polymer ?
#
loop_
_entity_poly.entity_id
_entity_poly.type
_entity_poly.pdbx_seq_one_letter_code
_entity_poly.pdbx_strand_id
1 'polypeptide(L)'
;MPRSAYVYILASRRRGTLYTGVTSNLSRRMLQHRQHLLEGFTSKHGVTRLVWYLHGEDIAAAIALEKKIKNRGRQWKVELIEKENPTWVDLAAGWLNPGSCDRAQDDQGDDD
;
A
#
# COMPACT_ATOMS: atom_id res chain seq x y z
N MET A 1 -23.68 -3.37 2.21
CA MET A 1 -22.42 -3.73 1.60
C MET A 1 -21.26 -3.00 2.26
N PRO A 2 -20.40 -3.72 2.92
CA PRO A 2 -19.31 -3.04 3.59
C PRO A 2 -18.35 -2.43 2.57
N ARG A 3 -17.80 -1.32 2.94
CA ARG A 3 -16.82 -0.67 2.11
C ARG A 3 -15.47 -0.84 2.73
N SER A 4 -14.48 -1.04 1.92
CA SER A 4 -13.12 -1.13 2.40
C SER A 4 -12.35 0.09 1.97
N ALA A 5 -11.51 0.57 2.85
CA ALA A 5 -10.62 1.68 2.55
C ALA A 5 -9.29 1.36 3.20
N TYR A 6 -8.22 1.57 2.46
CA TYR A 6 -6.88 1.28 2.94
C TYR A 6 -6.02 2.51 2.79
N VAL A 7 -5.29 2.84 3.84
CA VAL A 7 -4.21 3.81 3.75
C VAL A 7 -2.93 2.98 3.76
N TYR A 8 -2.01 3.27 2.87
CA TYR A 8 -0.82 2.45 2.75
C TYR A 8 0.41 3.30 2.49
N ILE A 9 1.57 2.74 2.82
CA ILE A 9 2.85 3.37 2.53
C ILE A 9 3.69 2.38 1.76
N LEU A 10 4.23 2.83 0.64
CA LEU A 10 5.15 2.05 -0.17
C LEU A 10 6.55 2.61 -0.01
N ALA A 11 7.56 1.75 -0.19
CA ALA A 11 8.95 2.17 -0.15
C ALA A 11 9.69 1.56 -1.33
N SER A 12 10.74 2.24 -1.78
CA SER A 12 11.59 1.69 -2.82
C SER A 12 12.48 0.59 -2.27
N ARG A 13 12.86 0.72 -1.01
CA ARG A 13 13.68 -0.25 -0.30
C ARG A 13 13.63 0.13 1.17
N ARG A 14 14.33 -0.63 2.00
CA ARG A 14 14.39 -0.29 3.42
C ARG A 14 14.90 1.14 3.57
N ARG A 15 14.10 1.96 4.23
CA ARG A 15 14.40 3.37 4.47
C ARG A 15 14.63 4.16 3.19
N GLY A 16 14.07 3.67 2.08
CA GLY A 16 14.19 4.38 0.82
C GLY A 16 13.11 5.44 0.64
N THR A 17 12.79 5.70 -0.63
CA THR A 17 11.76 6.66 -0.97
C THR A 17 10.39 6.16 -0.54
N LEU A 18 9.57 7.03 0.02
CA LEU A 18 8.25 6.66 0.54
C LEU A 18 7.14 7.28 -0.29
N TYR A 19 6.04 6.55 -0.39
CA TYR A 19 4.82 7.03 -1.04
C TYR A 19 3.62 6.63 -0.19
N THR A 20 2.75 7.57 0.12
CA THR A 20 1.54 7.32 0.90
C THR A 20 0.33 7.44 -0.01
N GLY A 21 -0.58 6.49 0.07
CA GLY A 21 -1.77 6.51 -0.77
C GLY A 21 -2.98 5.94 -0.04
N VAL A 22 -4.11 6.00 -0.71
CA VAL A 22 -5.37 5.46 -0.20
C VAL A 22 -6.07 4.76 -1.36
N THR A 23 -6.72 3.65 -1.05
CA THR A 23 -7.43 2.88 -2.08
C THR A 23 -8.55 2.06 -1.44
N SER A 24 -9.54 1.72 -2.25
CA SER A 24 -10.59 0.82 -1.78
C SER A 24 -10.22 -0.65 -2.02
N ASN A 25 -9.18 -0.92 -2.81
CA ASN A 25 -8.76 -2.28 -3.09
C ASN A 25 -7.24 -2.33 -3.12
N LEU A 26 -6.66 -2.71 -1.99
CA LEU A 26 -5.22 -2.65 -1.83
C LEU A 26 -4.49 -3.67 -2.72
N SER A 27 -5.02 -4.87 -2.84
CA SER A 27 -4.38 -5.89 -3.67
C SER A 27 -4.28 -5.45 -5.11
N ARG A 28 -5.36 -4.90 -5.64
CA ARG A 28 -5.37 -4.42 -7.02
C ARG A 28 -4.42 -3.24 -7.19
N ARG A 29 -4.42 -2.33 -6.22
CA ARG A 29 -3.55 -1.17 -6.30
C ARG A 29 -2.08 -1.59 -6.26
N MET A 30 -1.73 -2.60 -5.45
CA MET A 30 -0.37 -3.09 -5.41
C MET A 30 0.05 -3.69 -6.73
N LEU A 31 -0.86 -4.44 -7.37
CA LEU A 31 -0.56 -5.00 -8.68
C LEU A 31 -0.27 -3.89 -9.69
N GLN A 32 -1.07 -2.83 -9.67
CA GLN A 32 -0.87 -1.71 -10.57
C GLN A 32 0.49 -1.05 -10.35
N HIS A 33 0.88 -0.87 -9.09
CA HIS A 33 2.19 -0.29 -8.78
C HIS A 33 3.32 -1.21 -9.26
N ARG A 34 3.18 -2.52 -9.02
CA ARG A 34 4.21 -3.48 -9.40
C ARG A 34 4.40 -3.55 -10.89
N GLN A 35 3.34 -3.41 -11.64
CA GLN A 35 3.39 -3.49 -13.09
C GLN A 35 3.63 -2.12 -13.73
N HIS A 36 3.81 -1.10 -12.91
CA HIS A 36 4.04 0.27 -13.40
C HIS A 36 2.92 0.74 -14.30
N LEU A 37 1.69 0.30 -13.97
CA LEU A 37 0.51 0.73 -14.72
C LEU A 37 0.05 2.12 -14.33
N LEU A 38 0.51 2.60 -13.17
CA LEU A 38 0.21 3.94 -12.70
C LEU A 38 1.41 4.82 -13.00
N GLU A 39 1.15 5.92 -13.70
CA GLU A 39 2.23 6.84 -14.02
C GLU A 39 2.52 7.73 -12.85
N GLY A 40 3.71 8.30 -12.82
CA GLY A 40 4.08 9.28 -11.85
C GLY A 40 5.12 8.79 -10.88
N PHE A 41 4.99 9.24 -9.64
CA PHE A 41 6.04 9.10 -8.65
C PHE A 41 6.48 7.65 -8.41
N THR A 42 5.53 6.75 -8.18
CA THR A 42 5.89 5.39 -7.81
C THR A 42 6.58 4.65 -8.94
N SER A 43 6.09 4.83 -10.17
CA SER A 43 6.69 4.20 -11.32
C SER A 43 8.09 4.73 -11.57
N LYS A 44 8.24 6.06 -11.47
CA LYS A 44 9.51 6.70 -11.75
C LYS A 44 10.58 6.32 -10.74
N HIS A 45 10.21 6.12 -9.49
CA HIS A 45 11.17 5.88 -8.42
C HIS A 45 11.24 4.44 -7.95
N GLY A 46 10.53 3.53 -8.60
CA GLY A 46 10.57 2.12 -8.21
C GLY A 46 10.01 1.86 -6.83
N VAL A 47 8.98 2.62 -6.43
CA VAL A 47 8.43 2.52 -5.09
C VAL A 47 7.30 1.49 -5.13
N THR A 48 7.65 0.23 -4.90
CA THR A 48 6.71 -0.88 -5.06
C THR A 48 6.60 -1.80 -3.85
N ARG A 49 7.38 -1.58 -2.80
CA ARG A 49 7.36 -2.44 -1.61
C ARG A 49 6.33 -1.92 -0.63
N LEU A 50 5.35 -2.75 -0.26
CA LEU A 50 4.34 -2.35 0.72
C LEU A 50 4.91 -2.54 2.13
N VAL A 51 5.10 -1.45 2.86
CA VAL A 51 5.74 -1.52 4.17
C VAL A 51 4.79 -1.20 5.32
N TRP A 52 3.61 -0.66 5.03
CA TRP A 52 2.63 -0.36 6.07
C TRP A 52 1.27 -0.16 5.44
N TYR A 53 0.21 -0.63 6.10
CA TYR A 53 -1.14 -0.29 5.67
C TYR A 53 -2.10 -0.40 6.84
N LEU A 54 -3.23 0.30 6.71
CA LEU A 54 -4.29 0.26 7.69
C LEU A 54 -5.60 0.10 6.95
N HIS A 55 -6.42 -0.85 7.38
CA HIS A 55 -7.71 -1.11 6.77
C HIS A 55 -8.82 -0.47 7.61
N GLY A 56 -9.76 0.16 6.95
CA GLY A 56 -10.93 0.73 7.59
C GLY A 56 -12.14 0.57 6.69
N GLU A 57 -13.26 1.09 7.14
CA GLU A 57 -14.49 0.97 6.39
C GLU A 57 -15.05 2.33 5.98
N ASP A 58 -14.34 3.40 6.23
CA ASP A 58 -14.80 4.75 5.93
C ASP A 58 -13.75 5.42 5.04
N ILE A 59 -14.08 5.58 3.77
CA ILE A 59 -13.14 6.16 2.82
C ILE A 59 -12.81 7.63 3.17
N ALA A 60 -13.76 8.36 3.73
CA ALA A 60 -13.49 9.75 4.12
C ALA A 60 -12.47 9.81 5.23
N ALA A 61 -12.59 8.91 6.21
CA ALA A 61 -11.61 8.84 7.29
C ALA A 61 -10.25 8.40 6.77
N ALA A 62 -10.24 7.49 5.79
CA ALA A 62 -8.99 7.04 5.20
C ALA A 62 -8.30 8.18 4.46
N ILE A 63 -9.04 8.97 3.72
CA ILE A 63 -8.47 10.12 3.01
C ILE A 63 -7.89 11.11 4.01
N ALA A 64 -8.62 11.37 5.11
CA ALA A 64 -8.13 12.28 6.13
C ALA A 64 -6.83 11.78 6.75
N LEU A 65 -6.76 10.49 7.01
CA LEU A 65 -5.55 9.90 7.57
C LEU A 65 -4.39 9.97 6.59
N GLU A 66 -4.67 9.68 5.33
CA GLU A 66 -3.63 9.75 4.29
C GLU A 66 -3.03 11.14 4.22
N LYS A 67 -3.88 12.17 4.28
CA LYS A 67 -3.39 13.55 4.25
C LYS A 67 -2.59 13.88 5.50
N LYS A 68 -3.04 13.38 6.63
CA LYS A 68 -2.32 13.60 7.89
C LYS A 68 -0.92 12.98 7.83
N ILE A 69 -0.82 11.77 7.31
CA ILE A 69 0.46 11.10 7.19
C ILE A 69 1.36 11.85 6.21
N LYS A 70 0.80 12.28 5.08
CA LYS A 70 1.59 13.00 4.08
C LYS A 70 2.18 14.29 4.64
N ASN A 71 1.49 14.92 5.58
CA ASN A 71 1.96 16.17 6.16
C ASN A 71 2.97 15.98 7.29
N ARG A 72 3.25 14.74 7.67
CA ARG A 72 4.25 14.47 8.69
C ARG A 72 5.62 14.37 8.06
N GLY A 73 6.64 14.63 8.86
CA GLY A 73 8.00 14.50 8.39
C GLY A 73 8.39 13.05 8.16
N ARG A 74 9.51 12.88 7.47
CA ARG A 74 9.98 11.55 7.14
C ARG A 74 10.22 10.68 8.37
N GLN A 75 10.83 11.25 9.40
CA GLN A 75 11.14 10.48 10.59
C GLN A 75 9.88 9.91 11.23
N TRP A 76 8.80 10.69 11.26
CA TRP A 76 7.54 10.23 11.81
C TRP A 76 7.02 9.02 11.02
N LYS A 77 7.14 9.06 9.69
CA LYS A 77 6.69 7.95 8.85
C LYS A 77 7.55 6.72 9.06
N VAL A 78 8.85 6.90 9.19
CA VAL A 78 9.77 5.79 9.46
C VAL A 78 9.39 5.11 10.77
N GLU A 79 9.10 5.90 11.79
CA GLU A 79 8.73 5.34 13.09
C GLU A 79 7.40 4.59 13.01
N LEU A 80 6.45 5.12 12.26
CA LEU A 80 5.17 4.45 12.07
C LEU A 80 5.38 3.08 11.42
N ILE A 81 6.20 3.03 10.38
CA ILE A 81 6.47 1.79 9.69
C ILE A 81 7.17 0.80 10.61
N GLU A 82 8.21 1.23 11.28
CA GLU A 82 9.04 0.31 12.06
C GLU A 82 8.39 -0.16 13.34
N LYS A 83 7.34 0.52 13.76
CA LYS A 83 6.58 0.07 14.91
C LYS A 83 5.96 -1.31 14.64
N GLU A 84 5.53 -1.56 13.41
CA GLU A 84 4.88 -2.81 13.05
C GLU A 84 5.69 -3.64 12.07
N ASN A 85 6.66 -3.05 11.40
CA ASN A 85 7.42 -3.72 10.36
C ASN A 85 8.88 -3.27 10.45
N PRO A 86 9.58 -3.66 11.51
CA PRO A 86 10.94 -3.12 11.77
C PRO A 86 11.96 -3.45 10.69
N THR A 87 11.76 -4.52 9.94
CA THR A 87 12.72 -4.89 8.90
C THR A 87 12.28 -4.48 7.51
N TRP A 88 11.14 -3.79 7.41
CA TRP A 88 10.66 -3.26 6.13
C TRP A 88 10.42 -4.34 5.08
N VAL A 89 9.91 -5.50 5.52
CA VAL A 89 9.58 -6.54 4.57
C VAL A 89 8.39 -6.10 3.73
N ASP A 90 8.31 -6.66 2.53
CA ASP A 90 7.20 -6.37 1.63
C ASP A 90 5.98 -7.14 2.09
N LEU A 91 5.04 -6.47 2.70
CA LEU A 91 3.85 -7.10 3.27
C LEU A 91 2.95 -7.73 2.21
N ALA A 92 3.13 -7.33 0.96
CA ALA A 92 2.34 -7.86 -0.14
C ALA A 92 3.10 -8.89 -0.97
N ALA A 93 4.22 -9.37 -0.49
CA ALA A 93 5.08 -10.24 -1.29
C ALA A 93 4.36 -11.47 -1.81
N GLY A 94 3.51 -12.09 -1.00
CA GLY A 94 2.80 -13.28 -1.44
C GLY A 94 1.52 -13.00 -2.18
N TRP A 95 1.06 -11.77 -2.18
CA TRP A 95 -0.25 -11.45 -2.74
C TRP A 95 -0.26 -11.50 -4.26
N LEU A 96 0.85 -11.12 -4.87
CA LEU A 96 0.92 -10.93 -6.31
C LEU A 96 1.69 -12.03 -7.01
N ASN A 97 2.02 -13.08 -6.29
CA ASN A 97 2.76 -14.20 -6.84
C ASN A 97 1.79 -15.02 -7.69
N PRO A 98 2.08 -15.20 -8.98
CA PRO A 98 1.17 -15.96 -9.85
C PRO A 98 0.82 -17.33 -9.31
N GLY A 99 1.74 -17.98 -8.65
CA GLY A 99 1.47 -19.31 -8.14
C GLY A 99 0.52 -19.32 -6.98
N SER A 100 0.42 -18.21 -6.24
CA SER A 100 -0.49 -18.17 -5.11
C SER A 100 -1.77 -17.46 -5.45
N CYS A 101 -1.86 -16.87 -6.61
CA CYS A 101 -3.06 -16.18 -6.96
C CYS A 101 -4.20 -17.05 -7.25
N ASP A 102 -3.93 -18.26 -7.46
CA ASP A 102 -4.98 -19.09 -7.84
C ASP A 102 -5.98 -19.14 -6.80
N ARG A 103 -5.79 -18.77 -5.76
CA ARG A 103 -6.75 -18.78 -4.93
C ARG A 103 -7.34 -17.57 -4.78
N ALA A 104 -7.45 -17.23 -4.82
CA ALA A 104 -7.89 -16.22 -4.62
C ALA A 104 -8.59 -15.39 -5.22
N GLN A 105 -8.48 -15.84 -5.62
CA GLN A 105 -8.69 -15.13 -6.02
C GLN A 105 -9.56 -14.71 -6.17
N ASP A 106 -9.72 -15.08 -6.11
CA ASP A 106 -10.26 -14.68 -6.14
C ASP A 106 -10.94 -13.88 -6.00
N ASP A 107 -10.95 -13.87 -5.79
CA ASP A 107 -11.40 -13.18 -5.48
C ASP A 107 -11.78 -12.25 -5.53
N GLN A 108 -11.80 -12.16 -5.60
CA GLN A 108 -11.92 -11.34 -5.54
C GLN A 108 -12.16 -10.40 -5.79
N GLY A 109 -12.11 -10.31 -6.03
CA GLY A 109 -12.18 -9.51 -6.24
C GLY A 109 -12.53 -8.67 -6.63
N ASP A 110 -12.68 -8.59 -6.84
CA ASP A 110 -12.78 -7.83 -7.25
C ASP A 110 -13.19 -6.93 -7.62
N ASP A 111 -13.45 -6.65 -7.76
CA ASP A 111 -13.74 -5.83 -8.16
C ASP A 111 -13.86 -4.73 -8.01
N ASP A 112 -13.78 -4.21 -8.27
CA ASP A 112 -13.78 -2.94 -7.98
C ASP A 112 -13.85 -1.96 -9.05
#